data_e0123dec1bc374bd56395072737c8f2d
#
_entry.id   e0123dec1bc374bd56395072737c8f2d
#
_cell.length_a   1.000
_cell.length_b   1.000
_cell.length_c   1.000
_cell.angle_alpha   90.00
_cell.angle_beta   90.00
_cell.angle_gamma   90.00
#
_symmetry.space_group_name_H-M   'P 1'
#
loop_
_entity.id
_entity.type
_entity.pdbx_description
1 polymer ?
#
loop_
_entity_poly.entity_id
_entity_poly.type
_entity_poly.pdbx_seq_one_letter_code
_entity_poly.pdbx_strand_id
1 'polypeptide(L)'
;MIKKEEILHLKVCDYLRKNYPDVLFRTDFSSGMKMSPGQAAKHKKFQRKRAWPDLFIAESGFVEFKEDGLIGHLRKNGMFLELKADGVKLYKKDGTLRKNKHIEEQAEILDKLNESGYYARFAVGYDEAIQIITDYLGEPKHKKVEF
;
A
#
# COMPACT_ATOMS: atom_id res chain seq x y z
N MET A 1 -9.69 -6.14 21.64
CA MET A 1 -10.28 -6.58 20.35
C MET A 1 -9.41 -6.10 19.20
N ILE A 2 -8.94 -7.02 18.38
CA ILE A 2 -8.10 -6.71 17.22
C ILE A 2 -9.00 -6.15 16.10
N LYS A 3 -8.65 -4.99 15.57
CA LYS A 3 -9.39 -4.35 14.48
C LYS A 3 -9.19 -5.11 13.17
N LYS A 4 -10.20 -5.10 12.29
CA LYS A 4 -10.13 -5.75 10.96
C LYS A 4 -8.95 -5.28 10.12
N GLU A 5 -8.61 -3.99 10.17
CA GLU A 5 -7.45 -3.44 9.46
C GLU A 5 -6.14 -3.99 9.99
N GLU A 6 -6.02 -4.13 11.31
CA GLU A 6 -4.83 -4.70 11.94
C GLU A 6 -4.61 -6.16 11.51
N ILE A 7 -5.69 -6.94 11.45
CA ILE A 7 -5.62 -8.33 10.95
C ILE A 7 -5.16 -8.35 9.50
N LEU A 8 -5.68 -7.46 8.67
CA LEU A 8 -5.29 -7.32 7.28
C LEU A 8 -3.79 -7.00 7.14
N HIS A 9 -3.29 -6.03 7.91
CA HIS A 9 -1.87 -5.66 7.92
C HIS A 9 -0.98 -6.86 8.28
N LEU A 10 -1.35 -7.60 9.34
CA LEU A 10 -0.61 -8.77 9.77
C LEU A 10 -0.57 -9.85 8.68
N LYS A 11 -1.69 -10.11 8.04
CA LYS A 11 -1.77 -11.11 6.95
C LYS A 11 -0.91 -10.72 5.74
N VAL A 12 -0.93 -9.46 5.38
CA VAL A 12 -0.11 -8.95 4.26
C VAL A 12 1.38 -9.05 4.61
N CYS A 13 1.76 -8.68 5.81
CA CYS A 13 3.15 -8.80 6.28
C CYS A 13 3.61 -10.25 6.30
N ASP A 14 2.78 -11.17 6.76
CA ASP A 14 3.08 -12.60 6.78
C ASP A 14 3.25 -13.14 5.36
N TYR A 15 2.39 -12.72 4.44
CA TYR A 15 2.51 -13.08 3.03
C TYR A 15 3.85 -12.63 2.45
N LEU A 16 4.26 -11.39 2.70
CA LEU A 16 5.53 -10.84 2.22
C LEU A 16 6.72 -11.60 2.79
N ARG A 17 6.73 -11.87 4.10
CA ARG A 17 7.82 -12.62 4.74
C ARG A 17 7.96 -14.01 4.15
N LYS A 18 6.85 -14.68 3.91
CA LYS A 18 6.84 -16.06 3.43
C LYS A 18 7.21 -16.17 1.96
N ASN A 19 6.70 -15.27 1.13
CA ASN A 19 6.80 -15.39 -0.32
C ASN A 19 7.91 -14.56 -0.95
N TYR A 20 8.36 -13.51 -0.27
CA TYR A 20 9.41 -12.60 -0.76
C TYR A 20 10.43 -12.32 0.34
N PRO A 21 11.21 -13.34 0.75
CA PRO A 21 12.08 -13.22 1.93
C PRO A 21 13.20 -12.18 1.79
N ASP A 22 13.58 -11.83 0.57
CA ASP A 22 14.66 -10.88 0.31
C ASP A 22 14.15 -9.44 0.08
N VAL A 23 12.84 -9.22 0.05
CA VAL A 23 12.24 -7.92 -0.19
C VAL A 23 12.09 -7.17 1.12
N LEU A 24 12.64 -5.97 1.16
CA LEU A 24 12.49 -5.10 2.32
C LEU A 24 11.14 -4.39 2.27
N PHE A 25 10.43 -4.45 3.38
CA PHE A 25 9.18 -3.71 3.52
C PHE A 25 9.05 -3.12 4.92
N ARG A 26 8.21 -2.13 5.02
CA ARG A 26 7.92 -1.47 6.29
C ARG A 26 6.44 -1.11 6.34
N THR A 27 5.84 -1.31 7.51
CA THR A 27 4.48 -0.83 7.78
C THR A 27 4.51 0.28 8.82
N ASP A 28 3.54 1.17 8.74
CA ASP A 28 3.29 2.14 9.80
C ASP A 28 2.23 1.58 10.75
N PHE A 29 2.70 0.89 11.79
CA PHE A 29 1.82 0.32 12.81
C PHE A 29 1.27 1.36 13.79
N SER A 30 1.76 2.59 13.77
CA SER A 30 1.22 3.68 14.59
C SER A 30 -0.11 4.19 14.06
N SER A 31 -0.44 3.87 12.83
CA SER A 31 -1.74 4.18 12.22
C SER A 31 -2.87 3.54 13.04
N GLY A 32 -3.77 4.36 13.57
CA GLY A 32 -4.88 3.90 14.41
C GLY A 32 -4.53 3.69 15.88
N MET A 33 -3.29 3.86 16.29
CA MET A 33 -2.93 3.84 17.71
C MET A 33 -3.31 5.15 18.37
N LYS A 34 -3.86 5.06 19.59
CA LYS A 34 -4.08 6.24 20.41
C LYS A 34 -2.74 6.77 20.91
N MET A 35 -2.39 7.97 20.48
CA MET A 35 -1.22 8.66 20.97
C MET A 35 -1.61 9.68 22.05
N SER A 36 -0.77 9.82 23.08
CA SER A 36 -0.89 10.94 24.01
C SER A 36 -0.68 12.27 23.26
N PRO A 37 -1.17 13.40 23.77
CA PRO A 37 -0.92 14.70 23.13
C PRO A 37 0.57 14.99 22.88
N GLY A 38 1.45 14.59 23.81
CA GLY A 38 2.89 14.75 23.65
C GLY A 38 3.46 13.88 22.53
N GLN A 39 3.03 12.62 22.44
CA GLN A 39 3.43 11.72 21.37
C GLN A 39 2.93 12.20 20.00
N ALA A 40 1.68 12.66 19.93
CA ALA A 40 1.10 13.20 18.71
C ALA A 40 1.86 14.45 18.23
N ALA A 41 2.19 15.37 19.14
CA ALA A 41 2.96 16.56 18.84
C ALA A 41 4.37 16.22 18.33
N LYS A 42 5.02 15.25 18.98
CA LYS A 42 6.34 14.75 18.55
C LYS A 42 6.28 14.10 17.16
N HIS A 43 5.30 13.24 16.94
CA HIS A 43 5.09 12.55 15.66
C HIS A 43 4.89 13.56 14.53
N LYS A 44 4.11 14.60 14.77
CA LYS A 44 3.84 15.67 13.81
C LYS A 44 5.11 16.42 13.37
N LYS A 45 6.12 16.51 14.25
CA LYS A 45 7.40 17.15 13.93
C LYS A 45 8.26 16.32 12.99
N PHE A 46 8.07 15.00 12.96
CA PHE A 46 8.87 14.07 12.16
C PHE A 46 8.28 13.75 10.79
N GLN A 47 7.13 14.33 10.48
CA GLN A 47 6.51 14.14 9.16
C GLN A 47 5.85 15.43 8.70
N ARG A 48 5.95 15.67 7.40
CA ARG A 48 5.34 16.88 6.81
C ARG A 48 3.83 16.80 6.78
N LYS A 49 3.30 15.63 6.45
CA LYS A 49 1.86 15.36 6.41
C LYS A 49 1.57 14.04 7.10
N ARG A 50 0.43 13.96 7.76
CA ARG A 50 -0.17 12.70 8.20
C ARG A 50 -0.84 12.06 6.98
N ALA A 51 -1.43 10.91 7.09
CA ALA A 51 -2.09 10.20 6.01
C ALA A 51 -1.15 9.52 5.01
N TRP A 52 0.08 9.23 5.44
CA TRP A 52 0.98 8.38 4.68
C TRP A 52 0.42 6.97 4.53
N PRO A 53 0.69 6.29 3.41
CA PRO A 53 0.27 4.90 3.22
C PRO A 53 0.84 3.96 4.27
N ASP A 54 0.08 2.91 4.57
CA ASP A 54 0.41 1.95 5.63
C ASP A 54 1.62 1.08 5.33
N LEU A 55 1.83 0.72 4.08
CA LEU A 55 2.84 -0.24 3.65
C LEU A 55 3.77 0.37 2.62
N PHE A 56 5.06 0.25 2.85
CA PHE A 56 6.09 0.58 1.87
C PHE A 56 6.91 -0.67 1.52
N ILE A 57 7.03 -0.96 0.24
CA ILE A 57 7.87 -2.03 -0.29
C ILE A 57 9.04 -1.38 -1.02
N ALA A 58 10.24 -1.58 -0.46
CA ALA A 58 11.48 -0.95 -0.94
C ALA A 58 12.15 -1.84 -2.01
N GLU A 59 11.41 -2.07 -3.08
CA GLU A 59 11.88 -2.85 -4.23
C GLU A 59 11.41 -2.18 -5.49
N SER A 60 12.29 -2.03 -6.48
CA SER A 60 11.87 -1.52 -7.78
C SER A 60 11.07 -2.58 -8.53
N GLY A 61 10.12 -2.14 -9.33
CA GLY A 61 9.29 -3.02 -10.11
C GLY A 61 8.74 -2.32 -11.34
N PHE A 62 7.97 -3.04 -12.13
CA PHE A 62 7.37 -2.50 -13.35
C PHE A 62 5.86 -2.50 -13.22
N VAL A 63 5.24 -1.42 -13.69
CA VAL A 63 3.80 -1.28 -13.76
C VAL A 63 3.40 -1.22 -15.23
N GLU A 64 2.43 -2.05 -15.60
CA GLU A 64 1.88 -2.05 -16.95
C GLU A 64 0.94 -0.86 -17.14
N PHE A 65 1.06 -0.21 -18.27
CA PHE A 65 0.11 0.83 -18.69
C PHE A 65 -0.31 0.61 -20.13
N LYS A 66 -1.50 1.11 -20.47
CA LYS A 66 -2.05 1.05 -21.82
C LYS A 66 -2.27 2.46 -22.33
N GLU A 67 -1.73 2.75 -23.51
CA GLU A 67 -1.90 4.03 -24.17
C GLU A 67 -2.03 3.79 -25.68
N ASP A 68 -3.09 4.32 -26.28
CA ASP A 68 -3.36 4.21 -27.72
C ASP A 68 -3.30 2.76 -28.26
N GLY A 69 -3.81 1.79 -27.48
CA GLY A 69 -3.81 0.38 -27.83
C GLY A 69 -2.46 -0.32 -27.64
N LEU A 70 -1.44 0.40 -27.21
CA LEU A 70 -0.12 -0.17 -26.91
C LEU A 70 0.00 -0.46 -25.42
N ILE A 71 0.66 -1.57 -25.10
CA ILE A 71 0.99 -1.95 -23.72
C ILE A 71 2.44 -1.57 -23.45
N GLY A 72 2.67 -0.76 -22.44
CA GLY A 72 4.00 -0.39 -21.99
C GLY A 72 4.24 -0.79 -20.55
N HIS A 73 5.49 -0.78 -20.15
CA HIS A 73 5.91 -1.03 -18.77
C HIS A 73 6.72 0.16 -18.28
N LEU A 74 6.33 0.69 -17.11
CA LEU A 74 7.01 1.80 -16.50
C LEU A 74 7.67 1.32 -15.21
N ARG A 75 8.98 1.57 -15.09
CA ARG A 75 9.73 1.23 -13.88
C ARG A 75 9.35 2.17 -12.74
N LYS A 76 9.12 1.59 -11.57
CA LYS A 76 8.87 2.32 -10.34
C LYS A 76 9.94 2.00 -9.30
N ASN A 77 10.24 2.97 -8.45
CA ASN A 77 11.34 2.87 -7.47
C ASN A 77 10.92 2.24 -6.14
N GLY A 78 9.67 1.93 -5.99
CA GLY A 78 9.09 1.33 -4.80
C GLY A 78 7.57 1.40 -4.86
N MET A 79 6.92 0.70 -3.95
CA MET A 79 5.45 0.66 -3.90
C MET A 79 4.95 1.08 -2.52
N PHE A 80 3.91 1.91 -2.52
CA PHE A 80 3.16 2.25 -1.32
C PHE A 80 1.72 1.76 -1.45
N LEU A 81 1.23 1.10 -0.42
CA LEU A 81 -0.17 0.67 -0.36
C LEU A 81 -0.85 1.25 0.88
N GLU A 82 -2.00 1.86 0.67
CA GLU A 82 -2.93 2.19 1.73
C GLU A 82 -3.94 1.05 1.85
N LEU A 83 -3.82 0.27 2.93
CA LEU A 83 -4.64 -0.92 3.14
C LEU A 83 -5.99 -0.54 3.75
N LYS A 84 -7.06 -0.97 3.11
CA LYS A 84 -8.43 -0.79 3.59
C LYS A 84 -9.07 -2.15 3.87
N ALA A 85 -9.82 -2.24 4.95
CA ALA A 85 -10.55 -3.45 5.29
C ALA A 85 -11.52 -3.84 4.16
N ASP A 86 -11.75 -5.13 4.01
CA ASP A 86 -12.70 -5.65 3.04
C ASP A 86 -14.09 -5.02 3.24
N GLY A 87 -14.75 -4.68 2.15
CA GLY A 87 -16.05 -4.01 2.17
C GLY A 87 -16.00 -2.49 2.26
N VAL A 88 -14.84 -1.88 2.48
CA VAL A 88 -14.71 -0.42 2.44
C VAL A 88 -14.93 0.08 1.01
N LYS A 89 -15.85 1.03 0.87
CA LYS A 89 -16.17 1.64 -0.42
C LYS A 89 -15.44 2.98 -0.57
N LEU A 90 -14.51 3.05 -1.50
CA LEU A 90 -13.71 4.25 -1.77
C LEU A 90 -14.37 5.15 -2.82
N TYR A 91 -15.08 4.56 -3.77
CA TYR A 91 -15.59 5.25 -4.95
C TYR A 91 -17.11 5.25 -4.99
N LYS A 92 -17.67 6.32 -5.57
CA LYS A 92 -19.08 6.40 -5.91
C LYS A 92 -19.38 5.56 -7.14
N LYS A 93 -20.67 5.36 -7.45
CA LYS A 93 -21.11 4.62 -8.65
C LYS A 93 -20.56 5.22 -9.95
N ASP A 94 -20.32 6.54 -9.99
CA ASP A 94 -19.76 7.24 -11.14
C ASP A 94 -18.23 7.12 -11.26
N GLY A 95 -17.58 6.40 -10.35
CA GLY A 95 -16.13 6.21 -10.34
C GLY A 95 -15.32 7.29 -9.63
N THR A 96 -15.97 8.35 -9.16
CA THR A 96 -15.29 9.41 -8.41
C THR A 96 -15.09 9.03 -6.95
N LEU A 97 -14.04 9.58 -6.34
CA LEU A 97 -13.72 9.33 -4.93
C LEU A 97 -14.82 9.82 -4.01
N ARG A 98 -15.18 9.05 -3.00
CA ARG A 98 -16.18 9.46 -2.01
C ARG A 98 -15.71 10.68 -1.25
N LYS A 99 -16.67 11.57 -0.91
CA LYS A 99 -16.41 12.71 -0.05
C LYS A 99 -16.16 12.26 1.39
N ASN A 100 -14.91 12.07 1.71
CA ASN A 100 -14.43 11.75 3.04
C ASN A 100 -13.08 12.41 3.20
N LYS A 101 -12.97 13.33 4.12
CA LYS A 101 -11.75 14.14 4.32
C LYS A 101 -10.50 13.28 4.47
N HIS A 102 -10.59 12.21 5.24
CA HIS A 102 -9.46 11.31 5.49
C HIS A 102 -9.04 10.55 4.22
N ILE A 103 -9.99 10.03 3.46
CA ILE A 103 -9.74 9.36 2.19
C ILE A 103 -9.16 10.34 1.16
N GLU A 104 -9.65 11.56 1.12
CA GLU A 104 -9.13 12.61 0.23
C GLU A 104 -7.69 12.97 0.55
N GLU A 105 -7.34 13.10 1.83
CA GLU A 105 -5.96 13.34 2.27
C GLU A 105 -5.04 12.19 1.89
N GLN A 106 -5.50 10.95 2.07
CA GLN A 106 -4.75 9.75 1.67
C GLN A 106 -4.54 9.71 0.15
N ALA A 107 -5.59 9.97 -0.62
CA ALA A 107 -5.51 10.01 -2.09
C ALA A 107 -4.52 11.06 -2.58
N GLU A 108 -4.49 12.23 -1.96
CA GLU A 108 -3.53 13.29 -2.29
C GLU A 108 -2.09 12.85 -2.08
N ILE A 109 -1.80 12.17 -0.98
CA ILE A 109 -0.46 11.62 -0.72
C ILE A 109 -0.08 10.55 -1.77
N LEU A 110 -1.02 9.66 -2.08
CA LEU A 110 -0.78 8.64 -3.11
C LEU A 110 -0.46 9.27 -4.47
N ASP A 111 -1.18 10.32 -4.86
CA ASP A 111 -0.92 11.04 -6.11
C ASP A 111 0.49 11.66 -6.13
N LYS A 112 0.91 12.28 -5.05
CA LYS A 112 2.25 12.86 -4.93
C LYS A 112 3.34 11.80 -5.00
N LEU A 113 3.14 10.65 -4.40
CA LEU A 113 4.09 9.54 -4.46
C LEU A 113 4.21 9.00 -5.88
N ASN A 114 3.08 8.87 -6.60
CA ASN A 114 3.10 8.49 -8.01
C ASN A 114 3.87 9.50 -8.87
N GLU A 115 3.68 10.79 -8.65
CA GLU A 115 4.43 11.85 -9.35
C GLU A 115 5.93 11.77 -9.07
N SER A 116 6.32 11.23 -7.92
CA SER A 116 7.72 11.13 -7.48
C SER A 116 8.41 9.83 -7.90
N GLY A 117 7.76 9.01 -8.74
CA GLY A 117 8.37 7.81 -9.29
C GLY A 117 8.07 6.52 -8.53
N TYR A 118 7.16 6.56 -7.55
CA TYR A 118 6.68 5.39 -6.84
C TYR A 118 5.37 4.90 -7.43
N TYR A 119 5.01 3.67 -7.11
CA TYR A 119 3.70 3.12 -7.40
C TYR A 119 2.88 3.15 -6.11
N ALA A 120 1.87 4.00 -6.04
CA ALA A 120 1.13 4.24 -4.82
C ALA A 120 -0.37 4.14 -5.08
N ARG A 121 -1.08 3.32 -4.29
CA ARG A 121 -2.52 3.14 -4.44
C ARG A 121 -3.17 2.60 -3.19
N PHE A 122 -4.49 2.65 -3.18
CA PHE A 122 -5.32 1.93 -2.21
C PHE A 122 -5.37 0.44 -2.56
N ALA A 123 -5.48 -0.40 -1.54
CA ALA A 123 -5.82 -1.81 -1.69
C ALA A 123 -6.92 -2.15 -0.69
N VAL A 124 -8.05 -2.63 -1.19
CA VAL A 124 -9.22 -2.98 -0.38
C VAL A 124 -9.30 -4.49 -0.23
N GLY A 125 -9.04 -4.98 0.97
CA GLY A 125 -9.06 -6.39 1.29
C GLY A 125 -7.76 -7.11 0.96
N TYR A 126 -7.64 -8.31 1.52
CA TYR A 126 -6.43 -9.14 1.39
C TYR A 126 -6.17 -9.57 -0.05
N ASP A 127 -7.16 -10.09 -0.73
CA ASP A 127 -6.97 -10.64 -2.09
C ASP A 127 -6.52 -9.56 -3.08
N GLU A 128 -7.10 -8.37 -3.01
CA GLU A 128 -6.68 -7.25 -3.85
C GLU A 128 -5.24 -6.82 -3.52
N ALA A 129 -4.90 -6.72 -2.25
CA ALA A 129 -3.56 -6.35 -1.82
C ALA A 129 -2.52 -7.36 -2.34
N ILE A 130 -2.79 -8.65 -2.22
CA ILE A 130 -1.90 -9.70 -2.70
C ILE A 130 -1.76 -9.66 -4.21
N GLN A 131 -2.83 -9.43 -4.94
CA GLN A 131 -2.80 -9.33 -6.40
C GLN A 131 -1.92 -8.16 -6.85
N ILE A 132 -2.08 -7.00 -6.23
CA ILE A 132 -1.28 -5.81 -6.52
C ILE A 132 0.21 -6.08 -6.25
N ILE A 133 0.53 -6.69 -5.11
CA ILE A 133 1.90 -7.01 -4.72
C ILE A 133 2.53 -8.01 -5.71
N THR A 134 1.79 -9.05 -6.05
CA THR A 134 2.26 -10.08 -6.98
C THR A 134 2.48 -9.51 -8.37
N ASP A 135 1.57 -8.67 -8.87
CA ASP A 135 1.72 -8.01 -10.16
C ASP A 135 2.96 -7.11 -10.20
N TYR A 136 3.25 -6.43 -9.09
CA TYR A 136 4.39 -5.53 -8.99
C TYR A 136 5.73 -6.26 -8.82
N LEU A 137 5.79 -7.22 -7.92
CA LEU A 137 7.03 -7.94 -7.58
C LEU A 137 7.30 -9.14 -8.50
N GLY A 138 6.31 -9.62 -9.21
CA GLY A 138 6.35 -10.88 -9.94
C GLY A 138 5.97 -12.07 -9.05
N GLU A 139 5.74 -13.20 -9.65
CA GLU A 139 5.36 -14.41 -8.93
C GLU A 139 6.42 -14.79 -7.90
N PRO A 140 6.01 -15.25 -6.70
CA PRO A 140 6.96 -15.70 -5.70
C PRO A 140 7.85 -16.82 -6.22
N LYS A 141 9.15 -16.73 -5.94
CA LYS A 141 10.09 -17.79 -6.27
C LYS A 141 9.95 -18.88 -5.21
N HIS A 142 9.33 -19.99 -5.56
CA HIS A 142 9.32 -21.15 -4.69
C HIS A 142 10.71 -21.76 -4.64
N LYS A 143 11.13 -22.24 -3.45
CA LYS A 143 12.34 -23.03 -3.34
C LYS A 143 12.23 -24.22 -4.29
N LYS A 144 13.22 -24.38 -5.17
CA LYS A 144 13.30 -25.58 -6.00
C LYS A 144 13.32 -26.79 -5.07
N VAL A 145 12.34 -27.66 -5.25
CA VAL A 145 12.39 -28.97 -4.63
C VAL A 145 13.49 -29.74 -5.36
N GLU A 146 14.59 -30.00 -4.68
CA GLU A 146 15.61 -30.90 -5.21
C GLU A 146 15.09 -32.33 -5.07
N PHE A 147 14.95 -33.00 -6.20
CA PHE A 147 14.59 -34.40 -6.22
C PHE A 147 15.84 -35.26 -6.08
#